data_224de5db873a728a37d6e684c3a8493a
#
_entry.id   224de5db873a728a37d6e684c3a8493a
#
_cell.length_a   1.000
_cell.length_b   1.000
_cell.length_c   1.000
_cell.angle_alpha   90.00
_cell.angle_beta   90.00
_cell.angle_gamma   90.00
#
_symmetry.space_group_name_H-M   'P 1'
#
loop_
_entity.id
_entity.type
_entity.pdbx_description
1 polymer ?
#
loop_
_entity_poly.entity_id
_entity_poly.type
_entity_poly.pdbx_seq_one_letter_code
_entity_poly.pdbx_strand_id
1 'polypeptide(L)'
;MTTTPTLPSALPPASPATTPALGREELGKLYRARLSKGRATLGELFGGHIEVASQGAWVTTSEGKSFLNCGGYGVFLTGARHPTVIRHVAEQLATHPVATRLFLEPQVALAADALVSVVPAGLERVHFSGSGAEAVETAIKLARTQGRHRLIATENGYHGKTMGALSLTGKSVFQEPFRPLLPETSHVPFGDAAALEPLLAASPGEACVFIEPVQGEAGVVIPPDGYLRAVRDLCDRYGAYLVLDEIQTGLGRLGTWWGADREGVSPDILLVGKGLSGGVVPVSAVVATRKAFGAFDRDPYLHTSTFSGAPLAMAAVRGSLAAMHEDDLVARSRDLGAEILPELDRIVRSHYGAAVREVRGQGLLLGIEFTDPGPAGDLLIELIMNGVIANHSLNSHLVLRFTPPAVLTRGDLDFFYEAVDRACRAQGARYAPTAEGGKIHA
;
A
#
# COMPACT_ATOMS: atom_id res chain seq x y z
N MET A 1 8.95 -6.40 47.77
CA MET A 1 7.59 -6.74 47.33
C MET A 1 7.20 -5.70 46.31
N THR A 2 7.41 -5.97 45.05
CA THR A 2 7.04 -5.10 43.93
C THR A 2 5.60 -5.44 43.54
N THR A 3 4.67 -4.56 43.85
CA THR A 3 3.28 -4.67 43.40
C THR A 3 3.24 -4.43 41.88
N THR A 4 2.99 -5.50 41.13
CA THR A 4 2.69 -5.42 39.69
C THR A 4 1.40 -4.61 39.53
N PRO A 5 1.35 -3.52 38.75
CA PRO A 5 0.10 -2.83 38.48
C PRO A 5 -0.84 -3.75 37.71
N THR A 6 -2.02 -3.99 38.25
CA THR A 6 -3.11 -4.67 37.56
C THR A 6 -3.63 -3.75 36.44
N LEU A 7 -3.39 -4.15 35.19
CA LEU A 7 -3.95 -3.49 34.02
C LEU A 7 -5.50 -3.60 34.01
N PRO A 8 -6.22 -2.55 33.65
CA PRO A 8 -7.67 -2.62 33.52
C PRO A 8 -8.06 -3.58 32.40
N SER A 9 -8.96 -4.49 32.66
CA SER A 9 -9.36 -5.63 31.81
C SER A 9 -10.27 -5.26 30.63
N ALA A 10 -10.55 -3.97 30.38
CA ALA A 10 -11.29 -3.48 29.22
C ALA A 10 -10.88 -2.03 28.92
N LEU A 11 -10.80 -1.68 27.64
CA LEU A 11 -10.74 -0.28 27.24
C LEU A 11 -11.98 0.43 27.80
N PRO A 12 -11.84 1.63 28.38
CA PRO A 12 -13.00 2.40 28.81
C PRO A 12 -13.93 2.60 27.62
N PRO A 13 -15.27 2.59 27.82
CA PRO A 13 -16.19 2.95 26.75
C PRO A 13 -15.75 4.28 26.18
N ALA A 14 -15.76 4.40 24.83
CA ALA A 14 -15.36 5.61 24.16
C ALA A 14 -16.10 6.80 24.79
N SER A 15 -15.37 7.67 25.48
CA SER A 15 -15.91 8.96 25.90
C SER A 15 -16.43 9.69 24.68
N PRO A 16 -17.52 10.45 24.76
CA PRO A 16 -18.01 11.23 23.62
C PRO A 16 -16.82 12.02 23.04
N ALA A 17 -16.68 11.93 21.74
CA ALA A 17 -15.54 12.47 21.01
C ALA A 17 -15.23 13.90 21.47
N THR A 18 -14.00 14.13 21.88
CA THR A 18 -13.48 15.48 22.21
C THR A 18 -13.39 16.39 20.96
N THR A 19 -13.60 15.81 19.77
CA THR A 19 -13.65 16.54 18.52
C THR A 19 -14.97 17.27 18.40
N PRO A 20 -14.98 18.61 18.22
CA PRO A 20 -16.22 19.38 18.00
C PRO A 20 -16.98 18.81 16.80
N ALA A 21 -18.31 18.74 16.92
CA ALA A 21 -19.17 18.35 15.80
C ALA A 21 -19.23 19.51 14.80
N LEU A 22 -18.30 19.54 13.83
CA LEU A 22 -18.29 20.53 12.75
C LEU A 22 -19.25 20.10 11.64
N GLY A 23 -20.04 21.06 11.16
CA GLY A 23 -20.86 20.86 9.97
C GLY A 23 -20.03 20.79 8.68
N ARG A 24 -20.61 20.21 7.61
CA ARG A 24 -19.95 20.07 6.30
C ARG A 24 -19.38 21.38 5.77
N GLU A 25 -20.17 22.47 5.81
CA GLU A 25 -19.77 23.78 5.31
C GLU A 25 -18.58 24.36 6.10
N GLU A 26 -18.63 24.28 7.42
CA GLU A 26 -17.57 24.76 8.32
C GLU A 26 -16.28 23.97 8.13
N LEU A 27 -16.38 22.63 8.04
CA LEU A 27 -15.23 21.78 7.77
C LEU A 27 -14.62 22.07 6.39
N GLY A 28 -15.43 22.26 5.37
CA GLY A 28 -14.99 22.67 4.03
C GLY A 28 -14.25 24.02 4.02
N LYS A 29 -14.73 25.00 4.79
CA LYS A 29 -14.03 26.31 4.98
C LYS A 29 -12.66 26.10 5.64
N LEU A 30 -12.56 25.26 6.70
CA LEU A 30 -11.30 24.95 7.36
C LEU A 30 -10.32 24.25 6.41
N TYR A 31 -10.77 23.28 5.62
CA TYR A 31 -9.94 22.58 4.64
C TYR A 31 -9.36 23.57 3.62
N ARG A 32 -10.17 24.47 3.06
CA ARG A 32 -9.70 25.49 2.11
C ARG A 32 -8.72 26.47 2.73
N ALA A 33 -8.97 26.86 3.98
CA ALA A 33 -8.18 27.87 4.67
C ALA A 33 -6.86 27.33 5.23
N ARG A 34 -6.80 26.06 5.66
CA ARG A 34 -5.68 25.51 6.43
C ARG A 34 -4.96 24.34 5.77
N LEU A 35 -5.62 23.60 4.85
CA LEU A 35 -5.02 22.47 4.14
C LEU A 35 -4.83 22.77 2.66
N SER A 36 -5.87 22.56 1.83
CA SER A 36 -5.83 22.96 0.42
C SER A 36 -7.22 23.05 -0.19
N LYS A 37 -7.35 23.95 -1.18
CA LYS A 37 -8.61 24.05 -1.98
C LYS A 37 -8.90 22.73 -2.70
N GLY A 38 -7.88 22.09 -3.29
CA GLY A 38 -8.04 20.83 -4.01
C GLY A 38 -8.57 19.69 -3.14
N ARG A 39 -8.11 19.56 -1.89
CA ARG A 39 -8.65 18.54 -0.97
C ARG A 39 -10.10 18.81 -0.58
N ALA A 40 -10.49 20.07 -0.37
CA ALA A 40 -11.87 20.42 -0.10
C ALA A 40 -12.78 20.08 -1.30
N THR A 41 -12.38 20.48 -2.50
CA THR A 41 -13.12 20.20 -3.75
C THR A 41 -13.25 18.69 -4.01
N LEU A 42 -12.18 17.91 -3.77
CA LEU A 42 -12.23 16.45 -3.92
C LEU A 42 -13.22 15.81 -2.93
N GLY A 43 -13.21 16.24 -1.67
CA GLY A 43 -14.15 15.73 -0.67
C GLY A 43 -15.61 16.06 -1.04
N GLU A 44 -15.86 17.26 -1.58
CA GLU A 44 -17.19 17.69 -2.03
C GLU A 44 -17.65 16.90 -3.26
N LEU A 45 -16.75 16.63 -4.21
CA LEU A 45 -17.04 15.81 -5.39
C LEU A 45 -17.54 14.41 -5.00
N PHE A 46 -16.97 13.84 -3.95
CA PHE A 46 -17.37 12.53 -3.40
C PHE A 46 -18.49 12.63 -2.35
N GLY A 47 -19.36 13.62 -2.46
CA GLY A 47 -20.57 13.77 -1.64
C GLY A 47 -20.38 14.55 -0.33
N GLY A 48 -19.18 15.03 -0.02
CA GLY A 48 -18.89 15.84 1.17
C GLY A 48 -19.17 15.12 2.49
N HIS A 49 -19.07 13.79 2.51
CA HIS A 49 -19.26 12.98 3.70
C HIS A 49 -18.16 13.25 4.73
N ILE A 50 -18.52 13.28 6.01
CA ILE A 50 -17.59 13.45 7.12
C ILE A 50 -17.37 12.08 7.77
N GLU A 51 -16.18 11.52 7.58
CA GLU A 51 -15.77 10.25 8.20
C GLU A 51 -15.55 10.45 9.70
N VAL A 52 -16.20 9.64 10.53
CA VAL A 52 -16.13 9.76 12.00
C VAL A 52 -15.75 8.45 12.69
N ALA A 53 -15.95 7.30 12.06
CA ALA A 53 -15.61 6.00 12.63
C ALA A 53 -15.30 4.97 11.52
N SER A 54 -14.57 3.93 11.91
CA SER A 54 -14.33 2.76 11.07
C SER A 54 -14.26 1.49 11.92
N GLN A 55 -14.72 0.36 11.36
CA GLN A 55 -14.62 -0.94 12.01
C GLN A 55 -14.63 -2.05 10.95
N GLY A 56 -13.67 -2.98 11.03
CA GLY A 56 -13.56 -4.06 10.03
C GLY A 56 -13.42 -3.49 8.61
N ALA A 57 -14.34 -3.85 7.74
CA ALA A 57 -14.36 -3.36 6.35
C ALA A 57 -15.13 -2.03 6.15
N TRP A 58 -15.70 -1.46 7.20
CA TRP A 58 -16.66 -0.37 7.09
C TRP A 58 -16.15 0.95 7.65
N VAL A 59 -16.53 2.03 6.97
CA VAL A 59 -16.35 3.43 7.38
C VAL A 59 -17.73 4.03 7.63
N THR A 60 -17.89 4.77 8.74
CA THR A 60 -19.16 5.41 9.11
C THR A 60 -19.00 6.93 9.10
N THR A 61 -19.99 7.63 8.54
CA THR A 61 -20.03 9.09 8.47
C THR A 61 -20.84 9.70 9.61
N SER A 62 -20.70 11.01 9.81
CA SER A 62 -21.46 11.79 10.80
C SER A 62 -22.98 11.75 10.57
N GLU A 63 -23.43 11.39 9.37
CA GLU A 63 -24.83 11.22 8.99
C GLU A 63 -25.34 9.79 9.27
N GLY A 64 -24.50 8.91 9.83
CA GLY A 64 -24.82 7.51 10.10
C GLY A 64 -24.80 6.61 8.87
N LYS A 65 -24.34 7.10 7.70
CA LYS A 65 -24.14 6.24 6.53
C LYS A 65 -22.88 5.41 6.68
N SER A 66 -22.92 4.17 6.20
CA SER A 66 -21.78 3.27 6.18
C SER A 66 -21.33 2.99 4.75
N PHE A 67 -20.02 2.92 4.55
CA PHE A 67 -19.38 2.64 3.27
C PHE A 67 -18.45 1.44 3.43
N LEU A 68 -18.55 0.49 2.50
CA LEU A 68 -17.59 -0.62 2.41
C LEU A 68 -16.27 -0.10 1.85
N ASN A 69 -15.20 -0.19 2.62
CA ASN A 69 -13.90 0.35 2.24
C ASN A 69 -13.08 -0.68 1.42
N CYS A 70 -13.25 -0.64 0.12
CA CYS A 70 -12.42 -1.36 -0.85
C CYS A 70 -11.30 -0.48 -1.44
N GLY A 71 -11.07 0.71 -0.88
CA GLY A 71 -10.03 1.67 -1.27
C GLY A 71 -8.88 1.71 -0.25
N GLY A 72 -8.84 2.77 0.56
CA GLY A 72 -7.92 2.91 1.71
C GLY A 72 -6.44 2.77 1.37
N TYR A 73 -6.06 2.97 0.12
CA TYR A 73 -4.66 2.87 -0.39
C TYR A 73 -3.96 1.54 -0.07
N GLY A 74 -4.72 0.47 0.19
CA GLY A 74 -4.18 -0.86 0.51
C GLY A 74 -3.69 -1.04 1.95
N VAL A 75 -4.03 -0.11 2.86
CA VAL A 75 -3.57 -0.14 4.26
C VAL A 75 -4.33 -1.18 5.10
N PHE A 76 -5.62 -1.36 4.87
CA PHE A 76 -6.54 -2.05 5.77
C PHE A 76 -6.72 -3.54 5.46
N LEU A 77 -5.63 -4.30 5.24
CA LEU A 77 -5.77 -5.74 5.00
C LEU A 77 -6.42 -6.45 6.19
N THR A 78 -6.02 -6.13 7.42
CA THR A 78 -6.58 -6.65 8.66
C THR A 78 -7.95 -6.05 9.02
N GLY A 79 -8.50 -5.20 8.17
CA GLY A 79 -9.64 -4.36 8.53
C GLY A 79 -9.27 -3.22 9.48
N ALA A 80 -10.16 -2.24 9.59
CA ALA A 80 -9.98 -1.12 10.51
C ALA A 80 -10.17 -1.60 11.97
N ARG A 81 -9.27 -1.16 12.85
CA ARG A 81 -9.35 -1.41 14.29
C ARG A 81 -9.44 -2.89 14.67
N HIS A 82 -8.64 -3.73 14.04
CA HIS A 82 -8.60 -5.16 14.39
C HIS A 82 -8.39 -5.35 15.91
N PRO A 83 -9.17 -6.18 16.62
CA PRO A 83 -9.14 -6.28 18.08
C PRO A 83 -7.74 -6.58 18.64
N THR A 84 -7.01 -7.51 18.03
CA THR A 84 -5.65 -7.86 18.44
C THR A 84 -4.69 -6.68 18.28
N VAL A 85 -4.76 -5.93 17.17
CA VAL A 85 -3.92 -4.72 16.97
C VAL A 85 -4.24 -3.66 18.02
N ILE A 86 -5.53 -3.37 18.24
CA ILE A 86 -5.96 -2.36 19.22
C ILE A 86 -5.50 -2.73 20.62
N ARG A 87 -5.60 -4.00 21.02
CA ARG A 87 -5.13 -4.47 22.34
C ARG A 87 -3.64 -4.18 22.51
N HIS A 88 -2.78 -4.58 21.59
CA HIS A 88 -1.32 -4.35 21.66
C HIS A 88 -0.98 -2.86 21.76
N VAL A 89 -1.66 -2.03 20.95
CA VAL A 89 -1.42 -0.58 20.93
C VAL A 89 -1.88 0.09 22.23
N ALA A 90 -3.06 -0.29 22.74
CA ALA A 90 -3.61 0.29 23.99
C ALA A 90 -2.74 -0.06 25.20
N GLU A 91 -2.28 -1.30 25.31
CA GLU A 91 -1.37 -1.74 26.38
C GLU A 91 -0.05 -0.96 26.31
N GLN A 92 0.52 -0.78 25.13
CA GLN A 92 1.76 -0.03 24.95
C GLN A 92 1.59 1.47 25.21
N LEU A 93 0.47 2.04 24.80
CA LEU A 93 0.14 3.45 25.08
C LEU A 93 0.07 3.72 26.58
N ALA A 94 -0.47 2.79 27.36
CA ALA A 94 -0.56 2.88 28.81
C ALA A 94 0.79 2.71 29.52
N THR A 95 1.79 2.13 28.86
CA THR A 95 3.11 1.86 29.43
C THR A 95 4.12 2.98 29.07
N HIS A 96 4.57 3.05 27.83
CA HIS A 96 5.38 4.17 27.31
C HIS A 96 5.30 4.16 25.76
N PRO A 97 4.76 5.22 25.16
CA PRO A 97 4.54 5.29 23.72
C PRO A 97 5.82 5.60 22.92
N VAL A 98 6.79 6.30 23.51
CA VAL A 98 8.05 6.70 22.88
C VAL A 98 9.22 6.44 23.82
N ALA A 99 10.23 5.72 23.34
CA ALA A 99 11.44 5.41 24.11
C ALA A 99 12.52 6.50 23.98
N THR A 100 13.44 6.56 24.95
CA THR A 100 14.59 7.47 24.93
C THR A 100 15.64 7.12 23.87
N ARG A 101 15.64 5.87 23.38
CA ARG A 101 16.60 5.30 22.43
C ARG A 101 18.04 5.19 22.98
N LEU A 102 18.25 5.49 24.26
CA LEU A 102 19.52 5.31 24.94
C LEU A 102 19.60 3.95 25.63
N PHE A 103 18.46 3.34 25.94
CA PHE A 103 18.38 2.03 26.56
C PHE A 103 17.83 0.99 25.57
N LEU A 104 18.05 -0.28 25.86
CA LEU A 104 17.42 -1.38 25.15
C LEU A 104 15.91 -1.32 25.36
N GLU A 105 15.15 -1.38 24.28
CA GLU A 105 13.69 -1.30 24.29
C GLU A 105 13.13 -2.61 23.72
N PRO A 106 12.32 -3.35 24.51
CA PRO A 106 11.87 -4.71 24.12
C PRO A 106 10.97 -4.73 22.88
N GLN A 107 10.09 -3.74 22.71
CA GLN A 107 9.11 -3.77 21.62
C GLN A 107 9.76 -3.71 20.24
N VAL A 108 10.83 -2.90 20.08
CA VAL A 108 11.51 -2.78 18.79
C VAL A 108 12.22 -4.09 18.42
N ALA A 109 12.84 -4.76 19.40
CA ALA A 109 13.50 -6.04 19.17
C ALA A 109 12.50 -7.15 18.81
N LEU A 110 11.39 -7.24 19.57
CA LEU A 110 10.32 -8.22 19.33
C LEU A 110 9.58 -7.97 18.01
N ALA A 111 9.38 -6.71 17.61
CA ALA A 111 8.76 -6.37 16.32
C ALA A 111 9.69 -6.73 15.15
N ALA A 112 11.00 -6.51 15.30
CA ALA A 112 11.97 -6.90 14.29
C ALA A 112 12.03 -8.43 14.14
N ASP A 113 12.07 -9.17 15.25
CA ASP A 113 12.08 -10.64 15.27
C ASP A 113 10.80 -11.20 14.62
N ALA A 114 9.64 -10.68 15.00
CA ALA A 114 8.36 -11.08 14.39
C ALA A 114 8.30 -10.80 12.89
N LEU A 115 8.85 -9.67 12.42
CA LEU A 115 8.89 -9.35 10.99
C LEU A 115 9.88 -10.27 10.25
N VAL A 116 11.06 -10.50 10.81
CA VAL A 116 12.08 -11.40 10.22
C VAL A 116 11.55 -12.83 10.10
N SER A 117 10.68 -13.29 10.99
CA SER A 117 10.11 -14.65 10.93
C SER A 117 9.24 -14.92 9.70
N VAL A 118 8.78 -13.89 8.99
CA VAL A 118 7.87 -14.01 7.83
C VAL A 118 8.46 -13.49 6.51
N VAL A 119 9.68 -12.90 6.51
CA VAL A 119 10.32 -12.41 5.27
C VAL A 119 11.07 -13.51 4.51
N PRO A 120 11.36 -13.31 3.21
CA PRO A 120 12.20 -14.22 2.44
C PRO A 120 13.55 -14.50 3.11
N ALA A 121 14.06 -15.72 2.92
CA ALA A 121 15.30 -16.17 3.53
C ALA A 121 16.50 -15.26 3.20
N GLY A 122 17.40 -15.07 4.18
CA GLY A 122 18.60 -14.23 4.06
C GLY A 122 18.41 -12.78 4.47
N LEU A 123 17.17 -12.32 4.67
CA LEU A 123 16.85 -11.01 5.23
C LEU A 123 16.79 -11.11 6.75
N GLU A 124 17.65 -10.36 7.45
CA GLU A 124 17.83 -10.54 8.90
C GLU A 124 18.11 -9.24 9.68
N ARG A 125 18.13 -8.10 9.00
CA ARG A 125 18.33 -6.78 9.61
C ARG A 125 17.19 -5.87 9.31
N VAL A 126 16.67 -5.19 10.33
CA VAL A 126 15.49 -4.34 10.21
C VAL A 126 15.81 -2.90 10.60
N HIS A 127 15.37 -1.94 9.79
CA HIS A 127 15.27 -0.53 10.16
C HIS A 127 13.82 -0.07 10.00
N PHE A 128 13.21 0.42 11.07
CA PHE A 128 11.85 0.97 11.03
C PHE A 128 11.86 2.45 10.68
N SER A 129 10.82 2.90 9.97
CA SER A 129 10.61 4.29 9.54
C SER A 129 9.13 4.65 9.69
N GLY A 130 8.79 5.94 9.53
CA GLY A 130 7.42 6.43 9.69
C GLY A 130 6.56 6.33 8.42
N SER A 131 7.15 6.13 7.25
CA SER A 131 6.43 6.05 5.98
C SER A 131 7.16 5.21 4.94
N GLY A 132 6.43 4.69 3.93
CA GLY A 132 7.03 3.95 2.84
C GLY A 132 8.09 4.75 2.07
N ALA A 133 7.87 6.06 1.87
CA ALA A 133 8.88 6.91 1.24
C ALA A 133 10.18 7.00 2.06
N GLU A 134 10.10 7.05 3.40
CA GLU A 134 11.29 7.00 4.26
C GLU A 134 12.00 5.63 4.19
N ALA A 135 11.26 4.53 4.02
CA ALA A 135 11.87 3.22 3.79
C ALA A 135 12.65 3.20 2.46
N VAL A 136 12.09 3.81 1.40
CA VAL A 136 12.80 3.97 0.12
C VAL A 136 14.07 4.82 0.28
N GLU A 137 13.99 5.97 0.99
CA GLU A 137 15.18 6.80 1.29
C GLU A 137 16.23 6.00 2.07
N THR A 138 15.81 5.17 3.01
CA THR A 138 16.69 4.30 3.77
C THR A 138 17.41 3.29 2.87
N ALA A 139 16.67 2.64 1.94
CA ALA A 139 17.24 1.69 0.99
C ALA A 139 18.26 2.36 0.04
N ILE A 140 17.95 3.57 -0.47
CA ILE A 140 18.89 4.38 -1.27
C ILE A 140 20.19 4.63 -0.48
N LYS A 141 20.08 5.00 0.79
CA LYS A 141 21.25 5.26 1.64
C LYS A 141 22.05 3.98 1.89
N LEU A 142 21.39 2.85 2.18
CA LEU A 142 22.05 1.56 2.32
C LEU A 142 22.82 1.18 1.06
N ALA A 143 22.19 1.29 -0.11
CA ALA A 143 22.82 1.02 -1.40
C ALA A 143 24.07 1.88 -1.61
N ARG A 144 24.00 3.19 -1.36
CA ARG A 144 25.10 4.13 -1.50
C ARG A 144 26.26 3.86 -0.56
N THR A 145 26.00 3.41 0.68
CA THR A 145 27.05 3.04 1.63
C THR A 145 27.85 1.81 1.18
N GLN A 146 27.32 1.07 0.23
CA GLN A 146 27.94 -0.11 -0.39
C GLN A 146 28.48 0.17 -1.82
N GLY A 147 28.63 1.45 -2.18
CA GLY A 147 29.16 1.86 -3.48
C GLY A 147 28.16 1.77 -4.65
N ARG A 148 26.89 1.54 -4.39
CA ARG A 148 25.85 1.43 -5.42
C ARG A 148 25.15 2.78 -5.62
N HIS A 149 25.72 3.58 -6.52
CA HIS A 149 25.26 4.95 -6.77
C HIS A 149 24.22 5.04 -7.88
N ARG A 150 24.25 4.09 -8.83
CA ARG A 150 23.32 4.05 -9.96
C ARG A 150 22.01 3.41 -9.55
N LEU A 151 20.95 4.20 -9.55
CA LEU A 151 19.62 3.78 -9.17
C LEU A 151 18.83 3.46 -10.44
N ILE A 152 18.27 2.26 -10.52
CA ILE A 152 17.44 1.82 -11.63
C ILE A 152 16.07 1.45 -11.09
N ALA A 153 15.02 2.04 -11.66
CA ALA A 153 13.64 1.74 -11.32
C ALA A 153 12.83 1.44 -12.59
N THR A 154 11.56 1.21 -12.46
CA THR A 154 10.69 0.91 -13.60
C THR A 154 9.80 2.09 -13.97
N GLU A 155 9.51 2.24 -15.25
CA GLU A 155 8.54 3.19 -15.76
C GLU A 155 7.18 2.95 -15.11
N ASN A 156 6.44 4.03 -14.85
CA ASN A 156 5.17 4.04 -14.13
C ASN A 156 5.21 3.45 -12.71
N GLY A 157 6.39 3.08 -12.17
CA GLY A 157 6.56 2.65 -10.79
C GLY A 157 6.24 3.76 -9.80
N TYR A 158 5.89 3.38 -8.56
CA TYR A 158 5.59 4.32 -7.50
C TYR A 158 6.31 3.96 -6.21
N HIS A 159 7.28 4.77 -5.80
CA HIS A 159 8.11 4.54 -4.61
C HIS A 159 7.96 5.62 -3.53
N GLY A 160 7.14 6.62 -3.77
CA GLY A 160 6.90 7.73 -2.84
C GLY A 160 7.17 9.10 -3.45
N LYS A 161 7.06 10.15 -2.61
CA LYS A 161 7.15 11.55 -3.06
C LYS A 161 8.13 12.41 -2.24
N THR A 162 9.00 11.81 -1.42
CA THR A 162 10.23 12.48 -0.94
C THR A 162 11.21 12.59 -2.10
N MET A 163 12.20 13.47 -2.04
CA MET A 163 13.05 13.77 -3.20
C MET A 163 13.77 12.54 -3.77
N GLY A 164 14.31 11.67 -2.91
CA GLY A 164 14.95 10.42 -3.35
C GLY A 164 13.93 9.40 -3.87
N ALA A 165 12.84 9.15 -3.14
CA ALA A 165 11.78 8.26 -3.58
C ALA A 165 11.10 8.75 -4.86
N LEU A 166 10.93 10.07 -5.02
CA LEU A 166 10.39 10.68 -6.23
C LEU A 166 11.32 10.49 -7.44
N SER A 167 12.63 10.44 -7.22
CA SER A 167 13.59 10.15 -8.29
C SER A 167 13.39 8.75 -8.88
N LEU A 168 12.95 7.78 -8.06
CA LEU A 168 12.64 6.42 -8.48
C LEU A 168 11.19 6.25 -8.99
N THR A 169 10.28 7.16 -8.65
CA THR A 169 8.90 7.13 -9.13
C THR A 169 8.82 7.48 -10.60
N GLY A 170 8.57 6.47 -11.46
CA GLY A 170 8.71 6.55 -12.92
C GLY A 170 7.57 7.30 -13.64
N LYS A 171 7.13 8.47 -13.14
CA LYS A 171 6.04 9.26 -13.73
C LYS A 171 6.42 10.74 -13.81
N SER A 172 6.64 11.23 -15.02
CA SER A 172 7.12 12.59 -15.30
C SER A 172 6.25 13.68 -14.67
N VAL A 173 4.93 13.55 -14.73
CA VAL A 173 3.98 14.53 -14.16
C VAL A 173 4.22 14.81 -12.66
N PHE A 174 4.74 13.84 -11.91
CA PHE A 174 5.09 14.03 -10.50
C PHE A 174 6.50 14.57 -10.32
N GLN A 175 7.42 14.31 -11.25
CA GLN A 175 8.83 14.68 -11.15
C GLN A 175 9.11 16.11 -11.63
N GLU A 176 8.50 16.53 -12.75
CA GLU A 176 8.80 17.80 -13.43
C GLU A 176 8.79 19.03 -12.49
N PRO A 177 7.80 19.21 -11.60
CA PRO A 177 7.77 20.38 -10.73
C PRO A 177 8.91 20.45 -9.70
N PHE A 178 9.64 19.33 -9.50
CA PHE A 178 10.63 19.19 -8.42
C PHE A 178 12.06 18.94 -8.92
N ARG A 179 12.30 19.08 -10.23
CA ARG A 179 13.66 18.91 -10.78
C ARG A 179 14.59 20.05 -10.34
N PRO A 180 15.91 19.78 -10.10
CA PRO A 180 16.58 18.51 -10.35
C PRO A 180 16.35 17.48 -9.23
N LEU A 181 16.24 16.20 -9.63
CA LEU A 181 16.14 15.06 -8.74
C LEU A 181 17.52 14.42 -8.51
N LEU A 182 17.58 13.26 -7.84
CA LEU A 182 18.83 12.54 -7.64
C LEU A 182 19.47 12.20 -8.97
N PRO A 183 20.79 12.47 -9.13
CA PRO A 183 21.52 12.08 -10.32
C PRO A 183 21.65 10.56 -10.42
N GLU A 184 22.06 10.08 -11.61
CA GLU A 184 22.31 8.66 -11.89
C GLU A 184 21.10 7.74 -11.63
N THR A 185 19.89 8.27 -11.81
CA THR A 185 18.65 7.50 -11.77
C THR A 185 18.15 7.24 -13.19
N SER A 186 17.87 5.96 -13.50
CA SER A 186 17.37 5.50 -14.80
C SER A 186 16.06 4.73 -14.61
N HIS A 187 15.23 4.71 -15.66
CA HIS A 187 14.00 3.93 -15.68
C HIS A 187 14.00 3.00 -16.90
N VAL A 188 13.47 1.78 -16.70
CA VAL A 188 13.30 0.76 -17.75
C VAL A 188 11.84 0.32 -17.79
N PRO A 189 11.36 -0.22 -18.92
CA PRO A 189 10.00 -0.78 -18.99
C PRO A 189 9.77 -1.86 -17.94
N PHE A 190 8.61 -1.81 -17.26
CA PHE A 190 8.21 -2.84 -16.32
C PHE A 190 7.83 -4.12 -17.06
N GLY A 191 8.27 -5.28 -16.55
CA GLY A 191 8.04 -6.58 -17.19
C GLY A 191 9.08 -6.97 -18.24
N ASP A 192 10.01 -6.08 -18.59
CA ASP A 192 11.12 -6.36 -19.51
C ASP A 192 12.45 -6.43 -18.75
N ALA A 193 12.83 -7.64 -18.31
CA ALA A 193 14.09 -7.86 -17.62
C ALA A 193 15.31 -7.60 -18.55
N ALA A 194 15.18 -7.82 -19.84
CA ALA A 194 16.29 -7.63 -20.79
C ALA A 194 16.69 -6.15 -20.90
N ALA A 195 15.78 -5.22 -20.70
CA ALA A 195 16.07 -3.78 -20.68
C ALA A 195 17.00 -3.35 -19.52
N LEU A 196 17.14 -4.16 -18.46
CA LEU A 196 18.09 -3.92 -17.36
C LEU A 196 19.54 -4.24 -17.75
N GLU A 197 19.76 -5.25 -18.59
CA GLU A 197 21.09 -5.81 -18.82
C GLU A 197 22.11 -4.78 -19.32
N PRO A 198 21.80 -3.91 -20.30
CA PRO A 198 22.78 -2.90 -20.77
C PRO A 198 23.19 -1.91 -19.66
N LEU A 199 22.25 -1.54 -18.77
CA LEU A 199 22.53 -0.61 -17.66
C LEU A 199 23.40 -1.26 -16.59
N LEU A 200 23.15 -2.53 -16.28
CA LEU A 200 23.91 -3.31 -15.31
C LEU A 200 25.31 -3.63 -15.82
N ALA A 201 25.43 -3.99 -17.10
CA ALA A 201 26.70 -4.28 -17.76
C ALA A 201 27.62 -3.06 -17.85
N ALA A 202 27.05 -1.85 -18.00
CA ALA A 202 27.82 -0.60 -18.03
C ALA A 202 28.44 -0.22 -16.68
N SER A 203 27.99 -0.81 -15.57
CA SER A 203 28.40 -0.44 -14.20
C SER A 203 28.32 -1.62 -13.24
N PRO A 204 29.12 -2.67 -13.45
CA PRO A 204 29.08 -3.86 -12.59
C PRO A 204 29.41 -3.50 -11.14
N GLY A 205 28.56 -3.94 -10.20
CA GLY A 205 28.71 -3.69 -8.77
C GLY A 205 28.30 -2.30 -8.28
N GLU A 206 27.90 -1.37 -9.19
CA GLU A 206 27.55 0.01 -8.83
C GLU A 206 26.03 0.31 -8.86
N ALA A 207 25.23 -0.66 -9.30
CA ALA A 207 23.78 -0.48 -9.45
C ALA A 207 22.97 -0.99 -8.28
N CYS A 208 21.80 -0.36 -8.05
CA CYS A 208 20.74 -0.81 -7.18
C CYS A 208 19.40 -0.70 -7.93
N VAL A 209 18.71 -1.82 -8.09
CA VAL A 209 17.46 -1.95 -8.85
C VAL A 209 16.28 -1.96 -7.89
N PHE A 210 15.30 -1.08 -8.11
CA PHE A 210 14.06 -0.95 -7.32
C PHE A 210 12.87 -1.41 -8.16
N ILE A 211 12.14 -2.42 -7.69
CA ILE A 211 11.00 -3.00 -8.40
C ILE A 211 9.85 -3.28 -7.42
N GLU A 212 8.62 -2.97 -7.84
CA GLU A 212 7.40 -3.48 -7.24
C GLU A 212 7.10 -4.87 -7.85
N PRO A 213 6.77 -5.92 -7.08
CA PRO A 213 6.36 -7.21 -7.65
C PRO A 213 5.13 -7.14 -8.55
N VAL A 214 4.19 -6.25 -8.21
CA VAL A 214 3.06 -5.81 -9.02
C VAL A 214 2.98 -4.30 -8.90
N GLN A 215 2.93 -3.58 -10.00
CA GLN A 215 2.80 -2.13 -9.98
C GLN A 215 1.37 -1.72 -9.63
N GLY A 216 1.14 -1.36 -8.36
CA GLY A 216 -0.19 -1.01 -7.90
C GLY A 216 -0.71 0.32 -8.48
N GLU A 217 0.12 1.36 -8.43
CA GLU A 217 -0.27 2.71 -8.86
C GLU A 217 -0.25 2.90 -10.38
N ALA A 218 0.44 2.02 -11.12
CA ALA A 218 0.36 1.98 -12.59
C ALA A 218 -0.96 1.39 -13.12
N GLY A 219 -1.77 0.81 -12.23
CA GLY A 219 -3.05 0.20 -12.61
C GLY A 219 -3.10 -1.31 -12.39
N VAL A 220 -2.50 -1.81 -11.31
CA VAL A 220 -2.43 -3.24 -10.97
C VAL A 220 -1.77 -4.03 -12.11
N VAL A 221 -0.60 -3.56 -12.57
CA VAL A 221 0.12 -4.23 -13.65
C VAL A 221 0.89 -5.42 -13.10
N ILE A 222 0.51 -6.61 -13.54
CA ILE A 222 1.14 -7.88 -13.15
C ILE A 222 2.22 -8.19 -14.20
N PRO A 223 3.47 -8.43 -13.80
CA PRO A 223 4.53 -8.73 -14.77
C PRO A 223 4.38 -10.14 -15.34
N PRO A 224 4.97 -10.44 -16.50
CA PRO A 224 5.06 -11.80 -17.03
C PRO A 224 5.70 -12.76 -16.03
N ASP A 225 5.33 -14.05 -16.11
CA ASP A 225 5.94 -15.11 -15.30
C ASP A 225 7.45 -15.18 -15.55
N GLY A 226 8.23 -15.36 -14.50
CA GLY A 226 9.68 -15.42 -14.54
C GLY A 226 10.38 -14.05 -14.54
N TYR A 227 9.65 -12.95 -14.56
CA TYR A 227 10.23 -11.62 -14.59
C TYR A 227 11.11 -11.31 -13.38
N LEU A 228 10.59 -11.52 -12.16
CA LEU A 228 11.33 -11.24 -10.93
C LEU A 228 12.57 -12.15 -10.82
N ARG A 229 12.47 -13.39 -11.25
CA ARG A 229 13.59 -14.34 -11.30
C ARG A 229 14.66 -13.84 -12.25
N ALA A 230 14.29 -13.46 -13.47
CA ALA A 230 15.23 -12.93 -14.46
C ALA A 230 15.94 -11.66 -13.95
N VAL A 231 15.21 -10.77 -13.28
CA VAL A 231 15.80 -9.58 -12.64
C VAL A 231 16.80 -9.97 -11.55
N ARG A 232 16.45 -10.94 -10.67
CA ARG A 232 17.37 -11.43 -9.63
C ARG A 232 18.64 -11.99 -10.25
N ASP A 233 18.52 -12.84 -11.26
CA ASP A 233 19.66 -13.48 -11.96
C ASP A 233 20.58 -12.42 -12.60
N LEU A 234 20.01 -11.36 -13.19
CA LEU A 234 20.78 -10.24 -13.73
C LEU A 234 21.48 -9.46 -12.62
N CYS A 235 20.79 -9.14 -11.52
CA CYS A 235 21.41 -8.47 -10.37
C CYS A 235 22.58 -9.28 -9.81
N ASP A 236 22.43 -10.59 -9.67
CA ASP A 236 23.50 -11.49 -9.19
C ASP A 236 24.68 -11.51 -10.16
N ARG A 237 24.43 -11.65 -11.46
CA ARG A 237 25.46 -11.66 -12.51
C ARG A 237 26.33 -10.41 -12.51
N TYR A 238 25.71 -9.24 -12.34
CA TYR A 238 26.38 -7.96 -12.40
C TYR A 238 26.72 -7.36 -11.04
N GLY A 239 26.46 -8.05 -9.93
CA GLY A 239 26.75 -7.61 -8.57
C GLY A 239 25.90 -6.42 -8.10
N ALA A 240 24.74 -6.20 -8.72
CA ALA A 240 23.79 -5.17 -8.33
C ALA A 240 22.98 -5.60 -7.10
N TYR A 241 22.45 -4.63 -6.34
CA TYR A 241 21.43 -4.92 -5.32
C TYR A 241 20.04 -4.91 -5.94
N LEU A 242 19.19 -5.84 -5.52
CA LEU A 242 17.77 -5.86 -5.78
C LEU A 242 17.01 -5.39 -4.54
N VAL A 243 16.23 -4.34 -4.70
CA VAL A 243 15.25 -3.86 -3.73
C VAL A 243 13.86 -4.22 -4.25
N LEU A 244 13.11 -5.04 -3.49
CA LEU A 244 11.70 -5.26 -3.76
C LEU A 244 10.87 -4.33 -2.89
N ASP A 245 10.10 -3.46 -3.54
CA ASP A 245 9.14 -2.58 -2.88
C ASP A 245 7.81 -3.32 -2.69
N GLU A 246 7.68 -3.93 -1.53
CA GLU A 246 6.49 -4.68 -1.10
C GLU A 246 5.57 -3.85 -0.20
N ILE A 247 5.69 -2.53 -0.21
CA ILE A 247 4.86 -1.63 0.60
C ILE A 247 3.37 -1.82 0.30
N GLN A 248 3.01 -2.08 -0.96
CA GLN A 248 1.63 -2.32 -1.36
C GLN A 248 1.31 -3.79 -1.60
N THR A 249 2.27 -4.59 -2.00
CA THR A 249 2.09 -5.97 -2.46
C THR A 249 2.28 -6.99 -1.36
N GLY A 250 3.06 -6.67 -0.34
CA GLY A 250 3.40 -7.56 0.76
C GLY A 250 2.31 -7.75 1.81
N LEU A 251 2.66 -8.49 2.85
CA LEU A 251 1.81 -8.76 4.00
C LEU A 251 0.46 -9.36 3.61
N GLY A 252 0.45 -10.36 2.73
CA GLY A 252 -0.77 -11.08 2.36
C GLY A 252 -1.63 -10.43 1.27
N ARG A 253 -1.35 -9.20 0.85
CA ARG A 253 -2.17 -8.47 -0.14
C ARG A 253 -2.39 -9.25 -1.44
N LEU A 254 -1.36 -9.93 -1.93
CA LEU A 254 -1.42 -10.74 -3.15
C LEU A 254 -1.81 -12.21 -2.93
N GLY A 255 -2.21 -12.59 -1.70
CA GLY A 255 -2.55 -13.99 -1.36
C GLY A 255 -1.36 -14.85 -0.97
N THR A 256 -0.17 -14.27 -0.91
CA THR A 256 1.07 -14.79 -0.34
C THR A 256 1.63 -13.78 0.66
N TRP A 257 2.55 -14.15 1.54
CA TRP A 257 3.18 -13.17 2.44
C TRP A 257 3.80 -12.03 1.67
N TRP A 258 4.51 -12.35 0.58
CA TRP A 258 5.21 -11.40 -0.27
C TRP A 258 4.89 -11.65 -1.75
N GLY A 259 4.89 -10.62 -2.57
CA GLY A 259 4.78 -10.77 -4.02
C GLY A 259 5.96 -11.54 -4.61
N ALA A 260 7.12 -11.44 -3.97
CA ALA A 260 8.33 -12.20 -4.28
C ALA A 260 8.14 -13.72 -4.19
N ASP A 261 7.25 -14.20 -3.33
CA ASP A 261 6.99 -15.64 -3.10
C ASP A 261 6.48 -16.34 -4.36
N ARG A 262 5.79 -15.60 -5.24
CA ARG A 262 5.29 -16.13 -6.51
C ARG A 262 6.38 -16.80 -7.35
N GLU A 263 7.60 -16.27 -7.31
CA GLU A 263 8.74 -16.78 -8.07
C GLU A 263 9.89 -17.24 -7.18
N GLY A 264 9.69 -17.27 -5.86
CA GLY A 264 10.70 -17.68 -4.88
C GLY A 264 11.96 -16.82 -4.92
N VAL A 265 11.80 -15.51 -5.09
CA VAL A 265 12.89 -14.54 -5.16
C VAL A 265 13.18 -13.95 -3.78
N SER A 266 14.46 -13.93 -3.37
CA SER A 266 14.91 -13.19 -2.20
C SER A 266 15.67 -11.93 -2.66
N PRO A 267 15.24 -10.72 -2.27
CA PRO A 267 15.98 -9.50 -2.57
C PRO A 267 17.16 -9.28 -1.61
N ASP A 268 18.02 -8.32 -1.92
CA ASP A 268 19.01 -7.80 -0.96
C ASP A 268 18.36 -6.91 0.10
N ILE A 269 17.28 -6.21 -0.30
CA ILE A 269 16.53 -5.28 0.54
C ILE A 269 15.02 -5.43 0.21
N LEU A 270 14.20 -5.56 1.24
CA LEU A 270 12.74 -5.61 1.17
C LEU A 270 12.15 -4.38 1.84
N LEU A 271 11.24 -3.67 1.19
CA LEU A 271 10.52 -2.54 1.75
C LEU A 271 9.12 -2.97 2.15
N VAL A 272 8.72 -2.61 3.36
CA VAL A 272 7.43 -2.99 3.95
C VAL A 272 6.74 -1.74 4.51
N GLY A 273 5.42 -1.65 4.38
CA GLY A 273 4.65 -0.51 4.89
C GLY A 273 3.15 -0.81 4.90
N LYS A 274 2.34 0.23 4.75
CA LYS A 274 0.86 0.15 4.68
C LYS A 274 0.25 -0.78 5.74
N GLY A 275 -0.02 -2.03 5.40
CA GLY A 275 -0.61 -3.03 6.30
C GLY A 275 0.23 -3.39 7.53
N LEU A 276 1.52 -2.99 7.58
CA LEU A 276 2.44 -3.35 8.64
C LEU A 276 1.96 -2.97 10.05
N SER A 277 1.18 -1.90 10.21
CA SER A 277 0.60 -1.48 11.49
C SER A 277 -0.85 -1.88 11.71
N GLY A 278 -1.44 -2.67 10.81
CA GLY A 278 -2.89 -2.90 10.84
C GLY A 278 -3.73 -1.63 10.65
N GLY A 279 -3.15 -0.58 10.04
CA GLY A 279 -3.84 0.70 9.77
C GLY A 279 -4.04 1.60 10.98
N VAL A 280 -3.32 1.37 12.10
CA VAL A 280 -3.53 2.11 13.37
C VAL A 280 -2.56 3.28 13.53
N VAL A 281 -1.29 3.10 13.18
CA VAL A 281 -0.25 4.13 13.27
C VAL A 281 0.65 4.11 12.04
N PRO A 282 1.26 5.23 11.65
CA PRO A 282 2.23 5.26 10.56
C PRO A 282 3.48 4.44 10.92
N VAL A 283 3.82 3.46 10.10
CA VAL A 283 5.07 2.69 10.20
C VAL A 283 5.40 2.03 8.87
N SER A 284 6.68 1.92 8.60
CA SER A 284 7.28 1.12 7.53
C SER A 284 8.57 0.49 8.02
N ALA A 285 9.11 -0.42 7.24
CA ALA A 285 10.37 -1.06 7.55
C ALA A 285 11.19 -1.31 6.27
N VAL A 286 12.50 -1.29 6.44
CA VAL A 286 13.47 -1.88 5.52
C VAL A 286 13.97 -3.16 6.17
N VAL A 287 13.85 -4.29 5.49
CA VAL A 287 14.47 -5.54 5.91
C VAL A 287 15.55 -5.88 4.91
N ALA A 288 16.78 -6.11 5.38
CA ALA A 288 17.93 -6.25 4.51
C ALA A 288 18.81 -7.45 4.90
N THR A 289 19.59 -7.92 3.93
CA THR A 289 20.67 -8.85 4.21
C THR A 289 21.71 -8.20 5.11
N ARG A 290 22.45 -8.98 5.90
CA ARG A 290 23.54 -8.48 6.73
C ARG A 290 24.55 -7.65 5.92
N LYS A 291 24.84 -8.09 4.69
CA LYS A 291 25.77 -7.40 3.79
C LYS A 291 25.25 -6.01 3.40
N ALA A 292 24.00 -5.91 2.97
CA ALA A 292 23.41 -4.63 2.56
C ALA A 292 23.28 -3.66 3.74
N PHE A 293 23.00 -4.16 4.94
CA PHE A 293 22.81 -3.37 6.17
C PHE A 293 24.13 -2.91 6.83
N GLY A 294 25.27 -3.48 6.44
CA GLY A 294 26.54 -3.44 7.16
C GLY A 294 27.06 -2.07 7.62
N ALA A 295 26.73 -0.96 6.94
CA ALA A 295 27.10 0.39 7.40
C ALA A 295 26.30 0.81 8.65
N PHE A 296 25.01 0.48 8.70
CA PHE A 296 24.14 0.80 9.84
C PHE A 296 24.40 -0.11 11.05
N ASP A 297 24.88 -1.34 10.82
CA ASP A 297 25.36 -2.21 11.91
C ASP A 297 26.56 -1.58 12.66
N ARG A 298 27.44 -0.88 11.94
CA ARG A 298 28.67 -0.27 12.53
C ARG A 298 28.39 1.08 13.18
N ASP A 299 27.49 1.87 12.60
CA ASP A 299 27.17 3.20 13.09
C ASP A 299 25.65 3.42 13.08
N PRO A 300 24.98 3.26 14.22
CA PRO A 300 23.54 3.44 14.35
C PRO A 300 23.08 4.90 14.17
N TYR A 301 23.99 5.87 14.21
CA TYR A 301 23.67 7.28 14.00
C TYR A 301 23.76 7.74 12.54
N LEU A 302 24.30 6.88 11.66
CA LEU A 302 24.43 7.19 10.23
C LEU A 302 23.06 7.46 9.57
N HIS A 303 22.01 6.84 10.07
CA HIS A 303 20.64 7.13 9.68
C HIS A 303 19.66 6.96 10.83
N THR A 304 19.00 8.03 11.24
CA THR A 304 18.05 8.05 12.35
C THR A 304 16.83 8.90 12.03
N SER A 305 15.71 8.58 12.68
CA SER A 305 14.52 9.44 12.75
C SER A 305 13.96 9.35 14.18
N THR A 306 13.41 10.43 14.69
CA THR A 306 12.95 10.53 16.08
C THR A 306 11.97 9.44 16.47
N PHE A 307 11.03 9.12 15.58
CA PHE A 307 9.98 8.12 15.83
C PHE A 307 10.28 6.74 15.23
N SER A 308 11.46 6.55 14.63
CA SER A 308 11.89 5.23 14.13
C SER A 308 11.96 4.22 15.27
N GLY A 309 11.20 3.12 15.15
CA GLY A 309 11.14 2.09 16.19
C GLY A 309 10.45 2.52 17.48
N ALA A 310 9.57 3.55 17.45
CA ALA A 310 8.81 3.94 18.63
C ALA A 310 7.97 2.78 19.18
N PRO A 311 7.99 2.48 20.49
CA PRO A 311 7.30 1.33 21.09
C PRO A 311 5.84 1.20 20.69
N LEU A 312 5.11 2.32 20.59
CA LEU A 312 3.72 2.32 20.17
C LEU A 312 3.54 1.76 18.74
N ALA A 313 4.41 2.18 17.81
CA ALA A 313 4.38 1.68 16.43
C ALA A 313 4.82 0.20 16.38
N MET A 314 5.77 -0.20 17.19
CA MET A 314 6.23 -1.60 17.29
C MET A 314 5.18 -2.52 17.85
N ALA A 315 4.40 -2.07 18.83
CA ALA A 315 3.24 -2.81 19.32
C ALA A 315 2.19 -2.99 18.23
N ALA A 316 1.96 -1.97 17.38
CA ALA A 316 1.07 -2.09 16.22
C ALA A 316 1.58 -3.11 15.19
N VAL A 317 2.89 -3.11 14.89
CA VAL A 317 3.52 -4.11 14.00
C VAL A 317 3.30 -5.53 14.54
N ARG A 318 3.61 -5.76 15.81
CA ARG A 318 3.41 -7.07 16.46
C ARG A 318 1.93 -7.49 16.44
N GLY A 319 1.05 -6.56 16.77
CA GLY A 319 -0.40 -6.81 16.74
C GLY A 319 -0.93 -7.11 15.34
N SER A 320 -0.41 -6.44 14.32
CA SER A 320 -0.78 -6.70 12.92
C SER A 320 -0.32 -8.08 12.45
N LEU A 321 0.94 -8.46 12.70
CA LEU A 321 1.46 -9.79 12.34
C LEU A 321 0.73 -10.90 13.11
N ALA A 322 0.43 -10.69 14.39
CA ALA A 322 -0.37 -11.63 15.19
C ALA A 322 -1.79 -11.80 14.60
N ALA A 323 -2.47 -10.71 14.26
CA ALA A 323 -3.79 -10.76 13.64
C ALA A 323 -3.79 -11.50 12.29
N MET A 324 -2.75 -11.30 11.50
CA MET A 324 -2.59 -11.99 10.21
C MET A 324 -2.47 -13.51 10.37
N HIS A 325 -1.78 -13.98 11.43
CA HIS A 325 -1.69 -15.39 11.76
C HIS A 325 -2.96 -15.94 12.42
N GLU A 326 -3.54 -15.22 13.40
CA GLU A 326 -4.73 -15.63 14.13
C GLU A 326 -5.93 -15.88 13.20
N ASP A 327 -6.11 -15.02 12.19
CA ASP A 327 -7.24 -15.07 11.27
C ASP A 327 -6.90 -15.65 9.89
N ASP A 328 -5.68 -16.19 9.70
CA ASP A 328 -5.16 -16.72 8.43
C ASP A 328 -5.40 -15.78 7.23
N LEU A 329 -5.11 -14.49 7.43
CA LEU A 329 -5.48 -13.45 6.45
C LEU A 329 -4.76 -13.56 5.12
N VAL A 330 -3.61 -14.23 5.07
CA VAL A 330 -2.88 -14.50 3.82
C VAL A 330 -3.67 -15.47 2.94
N ALA A 331 -4.11 -16.60 3.50
CA ALA A 331 -4.93 -17.56 2.77
C ALA A 331 -6.30 -16.96 2.41
N ARG A 332 -6.92 -16.24 3.34
CA ARG A 332 -8.18 -15.52 3.06
C ARG A 332 -8.05 -14.51 1.91
N SER A 333 -6.94 -13.77 1.82
CA SER A 333 -6.69 -12.86 0.69
C SER A 333 -6.64 -13.59 -0.65
N ARG A 334 -5.99 -14.75 -0.69
CA ARG A 334 -5.93 -15.60 -1.87
C ARG A 334 -7.33 -16.05 -2.28
N ASP A 335 -8.07 -16.63 -1.33
CA ASP A 335 -9.35 -17.27 -1.58
C ASP A 335 -10.43 -16.23 -1.96
N LEU A 336 -10.48 -15.11 -1.24
CA LEU A 336 -11.36 -13.98 -1.57
C LEU A 336 -11.01 -13.37 -2.94
N GLY A 337 -9.73 -13.20 -3.25
CA GLY A 337 -9.31 -12.68 -4.56
C GLY A 337 -9.73 -13.59 -5.71
N ALA A 338 -9.60 -14.90 -5.53
CA ALA A 338 -10.04 -15.91 -6.50
C ALA A 338 -11.57 -15.93 -6.71
N GLU A 339 -12.34 -15.57 -5.67
CA GLU A 339 -13.80 -15.44 -5.75
C GLU A 339 -14.22 -14.10 -6.37
N ILE A 340 -13.62 -12.99 -5.90
CA ILE A 340 -14.05 -11.63 -6.30
C ILE A 340 -13.71 -11.32 -7.75
N LEU A 341 -12.53 -11.70 -8.23
CA LEU A 341 -12.03 -11.28 -9.55
C LEU A 341 -12.95 -11.72 -10.70
N PRO A 342 -13.36 -13.00 -10.84
CA PRO A 342 -14.23 -13.43 -11.92
C PRO A 342 -15.64 -12.83 -11.83
N GLU A 343 -16.17 -12.64 -10.63
CA GLU A 343 -17.50 -12.06 -10.46
C GLU A 343 -17.50 -10.55 -10.78
N LEU A 344 -16.43 -9.85 -10.39
CA LEU A 344 -16.23 -8.44 -10.75
C LEU A 344 -16.13 -8.28 -12.27
N ASP A 345 -15.35 -9.12 -12.96
CA ASP A 345 -15.25 -9.11 -14.43
C ASP A 345 -16.61 -9.36 -15.08
N ARG A 346 -17.35 -10.37 -14.62
CA ARG A 346 -18.70 -10.69 -15.10
C ARG A 346 -19.65 -9.49 -14.96
N ILE A 347 -19.73 -8.87 -13.78
CA ILE A 347 -20.61 -7.74 -13.52
C ILE A 347 -20.24 -6.56 -14.43
N VAL A 348 -18.97 -6.14 -14.42
CA VAL A 348 -18.54 -4.95 -15.14
C VAL A 348 -18.71 -5.12 -16.65
N ARG A 349 -18.33 -6.26 -17.22
CA ARG A 349 -18.50 -6.53 -18.65
C ARG A 349 -19.97 -6.63 -19.07
N SER A 350 -20.86 -7.09 -18.20
CA SER A 350 -22.29 -7.17 -18.54
C SER A 350 -22.92 -5.78 -18.81
N HIS A 351 -22.34 -4.71 -18.24
CA HIS A 351 -22.85 -3.35 -18.39
C HIS A 351 -22.02 -2.47 -19.33
N TYR A 352 -20.70 -2.63 -19.35
CA TYR A 352 -19.79 -1.80 -20.14
C TYR A 352 -19.29 -2.43 -21.43
N GLY A 353 -19.43 -3.76 -21.56
CA GLY A 353 -19.05 -4.51 -22.78
C GLY A 353 -17.60 -4.22 -23.21
N ALA A 354 -17.45 -3.78 -24.47
CA ALA A 354 -16.14 -3.48 -25.08
C ALA A 354 -15.41 -2.26 -24.51
N ALA A 355 -16.07 -1.42 -23.69
CA ALA A 355 -15.40 -0.33 -23.00
C ALA A 355 -14.48 -0.82 -21.88
N VAL A 356 -14.64 -2.07 -21.42
CA VAL A 356 -13.73 -2.72 -20.48
C VAL A 356 -12.59 -3.36 -21.25
N ARG A 357 -11.38 -2.85 -21.09
CA ARG A 357 -10.19 -3.46 -21.66
C ARG A 357 -9.83 -4.73 -20.92
N GLU A 358 -9.69 -4.66 -19.61
CA GLU A 358 -9.28 -5.78 -18.78
C GLU A 358 -9.76 -5.62 -17.34
N VAL A 359 -10.13 -6.72 -16.71
CA VAL A 359 -10.25 -6.83 -15.26
C VAL A 359 -9.18 -7.80 -14.78
N ARG A 360 -8.28 -7.33 -13.94
CA ARG A 360 -7.09 -8.08 -13.51
C ARG A 360 -6.84 -7.93 -12.02
N GLY A 361 -6.06 -8.83 -11.46
CA GLY A 361 -5.68 -8.75 -10.05
C GLY A 361 -4.97 -10.00 -9.57
N GLN A 362 -4.40 -9.88 -8.39
CA GLN A 362 -3.81 -10.98 -7.64
C GLN A 362 -4.14 -10.80 -6.17
N GLY A 363 -4.67 -11.84 -5.53
CA GLY A 363 -5.21 -11.72 -4.17
C GLY A 363 -6.24 -10.58 -4.09
N LEU A 364 -6.07 -9.69 -3.13
CA LEU A 364 -6.95 -8.53 -2.91
C LEU A 364 -6.36 -7.21 -3.45
N LEU A 365 -5.58 -7.26 -4.50
CA LEU A 365 -5.17 -6.11 -5.31
C LEU A 365 -5.79 -6.27 -6.69
N LEU A 366 -6.89 -5.56 -6.97
CA LEU A 366 -7.74 -5.73 -8.14
C LEU A 366 -7.85 -4.43 -8.93
N GLY A 367 -7.97 -4.50 -10.25
CA GLY A 367 -8.11 -3.36 -11.13
C GLY A 367 -9.07 -3.61 -12.27
N ILE A 368 -9.86 -2.59 -12.62
CA ILE A 368 -10.68 -2.54 -13.82
C ILE A 368 -10.06 -1.49 -14.74
N GLU A 369 -9.56 -1.91 -15.89
CA GLU A 369 -9.04 -1.02 -16.91
C GLU A 369 -10.07 -0.80 -18.00
N PHE A 370 -10.35 0.46 -18.27
CA PHE A 370 -11.22 0.89 -19.35
C PHE A 370 -10.43 1.35 -20.58
N THR A 371 -11.08 1.43 -21.73
CA THR A 371 -10.49 1.95 -22.97
C THR A 371 -10.32 3.46 -22.92
N ASP A 372 -11.12 4.14 -22.09
CA ASP A 372 -11.19 5.59 -21.88
C ASP A 372 -11.20 5.94 -20.39
N PRO A 373 -10.77 7.15 -19.98
CA PRO A 373 -10.84 7.58 -18.59
C PRO A 373 -12.26 7.91 -18.10
N GLY A 374 -13.20 8.25 -18.98
CA GLY A 374 -14.59 8.60 -18.62
C GLY A 374 -15.29 7.52 -17.80
N PRO A 375 -15.38 6.28 -18.29
CA PRO A 375 -16.03 5.19 -17.55
C PRO A 375 -15.44 4.95 -16.17
N ALA A 376 -14.11 5.06 -16.01
CA ALA A 376 -13.44 4.88 -14.71
C ALA A 376 -13.86 5.97 -13.71
N GLY A 377 -13.95 7.23 -14.15
CA GLY A 377 -14.36 8.35 -13.32
C GLY A 377 -15.83 8.26 -12.90
N ASP A 378 -16.72 7.99 -13.85
CA ASP A 378 -18.16 7.85 -13.60
C ASP A 378 -18.45 6.67 -12.67
N LEU A 379 -17.82 5.52 -12.90
CA LEU A 379 -18.00 4.34 -12.04
C LEU A 379 -17.51 4.61 -10.61
N LEU A 380 -16.41 5.33 -10.42
CA LEU A 380 -15.93 5.69 -9.09
C LEU A 380 -16.96 6.51 -8.31
N ILE A 381 -17.58 7.49 -8.96
CA ILE A 381 -18.64 8.31 -8.34
C ILE A 381 -19.85 7.45 -7.99
N GLU A 382 -20.30 6.60 -8.90
CA GLU A 382 -21.44 5.72 -8.67
C GLU A 382 -21.17 4.68 -7.56
N LEU A 383 -19.96 4.14 -7.47
CA LEU A 383 -19.59 3.24 -6.36
C LEU A 383 -19.76 3.94 -5.01
N ILE A 384 -19.27 5.17 -4.88
CA ILE A 384 -19.44 5.96 -3.66
C ILE A 384 -20.91 6.21 -3.38
N MET A 385 -21.70 6.56 -4.39
CA MET A 385 -23.15 6.76 -4.24
C MET A 385 -23.88 5.47 -3.82
N ASN A 386 -23.33 4.30 -4.15
CA ASN A 386 -23.83 2.98 -3.76
C ASN A 386 -23.13 2.39 -2.52
N GLY A 387 -22.35 3.20 -1.79
CA GLY A 387 -21.77 2.79 -0.50
C GLY A 387 -20.47 2.00 -0.59
N VAL A 388 -19.74 2.04 -1.72
CA VAL A 388 -18.44 1.37 -1.88
C VAL A 388 -17.36 2.42 -2.15
N ILE A 389 -16.27 2.39 -1.38
CA ILE A 389 -15.09 3.22 -1.60
C ILE A 389 -14.10 2.43 -2.45
N ALA A 390 -13.71 2.98 -3.59
CA ALA A 390 -12.63 2.51 -4.45
C ALA A 390 -11.66 3.66 -4.73
N ASN A 391 -10.57 3.42 -5.46
CA ASN A 391 -9.59 4.46 -5.80
C ASN A 391 -9.20 4.40 -7.27
N HIS A 392 -8.92 5.55 -7.86
CA HIS A 392 -8.11 5.58 -9.08
C HIS A 392 -6.66 5.18 -8.77
N SER A 393 -6.01 4.56 -9.73
CA SER A 393 -4.56 4.41 -9.71
C SER A 393 -3.90 5.76 -10.01
N LEU A 394 -2.88 6.15 -9.20
CA LEU A 394 -2.29 7.49 -9.31
C LEU A 394 -1.59 7.73 -10.65
N ASN A 395 -1.02 6.67 -11.23
CA ASN A 395 -0.28 6.74 -12.49
C ASN A 395 -1.13 6.40 -13.72
N SER A 396 -2.40 5.99 -13.53
CA SER A 396 -3.32 5.65 -14.63
C SER A 396 -4.74 6.11 -14.35
N HIS A 397 -5.26 7.02 -15.17
CA HIS A 397 -6.65 7.47 -15.10
C HIS A 397 -7.64 6.49 -15.75
N LEU A 398 -7.13 5.45 -16.42
CA LEU A 398 -7.93 4.41 -17.06
C LEU A 398 -8.35 3.31 -16.08
N VAL A 399 -7.69 3.22 -14.93
CA VAL A 399 -7.83 2.10 -14.00
C VAL A 399 -8.47 2.50 -12.70
N LEU A 400 -9.59 1.85 -12.40
CA LEU A 400 -10.20 1.85 -11.08
C LEU A 400 -9.65 0.67 -10.28
N ARG A 401 -9.12 0.94 -9.08
CA ARG A 401 -8.46 -0.03 -8.24
C ARG A 401 -9.25 -0.33 -6.98
N PHE A 402 -9.28 -1.61 -6.59
CA PHE A 402 -9.84 -2.09 -5.35
C PHE A 402 -8.76 -2.78 -4.52
N THR A 403 -8.76 -2.50 -3.22
CA THR A 403 -7.89 -3.11 -2.22
C THR A 403 -8.70 -3.48 -0.98
N PRO A 404 -9.71 -4.35 -1.11
CA PRO A 404 -10.58 -4.70 0.00
C PRO A 404 -9.78 -5.35 1.15
N PRO A 405 -10.29 -5.30 2.39
CA PRO A 405 -9.68 -6.01 3.51
C PRO A 405 -9.94 -7.52 3.43
N ALA A 406 -9.04 -8.32 4.03
CA ALA A 406 -9.18 -9.78 4.06
C ALA A 406 -10.23 -10.27 5.09
N VAL A 407 -10.78 -9.38 5.89
CA VAL A 407 -11.78 -9.69 6.93
C VAL A 407 -13.23 -9.62 6.41
N LEU A 408 -13.43 -9.49 5.09
CA LEU A 408 -14.78 -9.46 4.50
C LEU A 408 -15.57 -10.71 4.89
N THR A 409 -16.81 -10.50 5.34
CA THR A 409 -17.80 -11.56 5.56
C THR A 409 -18.55 -11.87 4.28
N ARG A 410 -19.35 -12.95 4.28
CA ARG A 410 -20.24 -13.26 3.14
C ARG A 410 -21.22 -12.12 2.87
N GLY A 411 -21.80 -11.53 3.93
CA GLY A 411 -22.70 -10.38 3.77
C GLY A 411 -22.04 -9.15 3.18
N ASP A 412 -20.74 -8.92 3.49
CA ASP A 412 -19.97 -7.82 2.88
C ASP A 412 -19.73 -8.06 1.38
N LEU A 413 -19.47 -9.31 0.98
CA LEU A 413 -19.33 -9.68 -0.42
C LEU A 413 -20.64 -9.54 -1.21
N ASP A 414 -21.74 -10.02 -0.64
CA ASP A 414 -23.05 -9.88 -1.26
C ASP A 414 -23.41 -8.39 -1.46
N PHE A 415 -23.17 -7.56 -0.43
CA PHE A 415 -23.31 -6.10 -0.55
C PHE A 415 -22.40 -5.51 -1.63
N PHE A 416 -21.13 -5.92 -1.68
CA PHE A 416 -20.15 -5.45 -2.67
C PHE A 416 -20.63 -5.73 -4.09
N TYR A 417 -21.03 -6.96 -4.39
CA TYR A 417 -21.48 -7.34 -5.72
C TYR A 417 -22.75 -6.60 -6.14
N GLU A 418 -23.73 -6.48 -5.24
CA GLU A 418 -24.96 -5.71 -5.51
C GLU A 418 -24.68 -4.23 -5.74
N ALA A 419 -23.78 -3.64 -4.94
CA ALA A 419 -23.41 -2.22 -5.08
C ALA A 419 -22.68 -1.97 -6.39
N VAL A 420 -21.74 -2.86 -6.78
CA VAL A 420 -21.04 -2.78 -8.07
C VAL A 420 -22.02 -2.93 -9.24
N ASP A 421 -22.94 -3.90 -9.17
CA ASP A 421 -23.96 -4.08 -10.23
C ASP A 421 -24.85 -2.84 -10.38
N ARG A 422 -25.34 -2.27 -9.27
CA ARG A 422 -26.13 -1.03 -9.31
C ARG A 422 -25.34 0.15 -9.89
N ALA A 423 -24.08 0.32 -9.46
CA ALA A 423 -23.22 1.39 -9.96
C ALA A 423 -22.93 1.23 -11.46
N CYS A 424 -22.62 0.03 -11.91
CA CYS A 424 -22.41 -0.26 -13.34
C CYS A 424 -23.66 -0.05 -14.16
N ARG A 425 -24.84 -0.45 -13.67
CA ARG A 425 -26.13 -0.27 -14.37
C ARG A 425 -26.47 1.21 -14.56
N ALA A 426 -26.15 2.06 -13.61
CA ALA A 426 -26.44 3.49 -13.66
C ALA A 426 -25.73 4.21 -14.82
N GLN A 427 -24.52 3.78 -15.19
CA GLN A 427 -23.67 4.47 -16.17
C GLN A 427 -23.33 3.61 -17.40
N GLY A 428 -23.39 2.28 -17.29
CA GLY A 428 -22.93 1.34 -18.32
C GLY A 428 -23.59 1.57 -19.68
N ALA A 429 -24.88 1.88 -19.69
CA ALA A 429 -25.63 2.16 -20.92
C ALA A 429 -25.05 3.30 -21.77
N ARG A 430 -24.29 4.23 -21.18
CA ARG A 430 -23.62 5.33 -21.91
C ARG A 430 -22.41 4.86 -22.70
N TYR A 431 -21.82 3.75 -22.28
CA TYR A 431 -20.54 3.26 -22.78
C TYR A 431 -20.66 1.91 -23.51
N ALA A 432 -21.79 1.21 -23.33
CA ALA A 432 -22.07 -0.01 -24.09
C ALA A 432 -22.21 0.32 -25.57
N PRO A 433 -21.65 -0.46 -26.51
CA PRO A 433 -21.86 -0.24 -27.93
C PRO A 433 -23.34 -0.34 -28.22
N THR A 434 -23.92 0.69 -28.83
CA THR A 434 -25.25 0.59 -29.43
C THR A 434 -25.20 -0.44 -30.54
N ALA A 435 -26.21 -1.30 -30.64
CA ALA A 435 -26.33 -2.35 -31.69
C ALA A 435 -26.38 -1.75 -33.12
N GLU A 436 -26.44 -0.43 -33.25
CA GLU A 436 -26.35 0.33 -34.49
C GLU A 436 -25.12 1.23 -34.44
N GLY A 437 -24.18 1.04 -35.40
CA GLY A 437 -22.90 1.75 -35.52
C GLY A 437 -23.03 3.29 -35.62
N GLY A 438 -23.35 3.94 -34.53
CA GLY A 438 -23.41 5.38 -34.37
C GLY A 438 -22.12 5.97 -33.81
N LYS A 439 -21.50 6.86 -34.57
CA LYS A 439 -20.32 7.62 -34.20
C LYS A 439 -20.54 8.35 -32.86
N ILE A 440 -19.63 8.09 -31.92
CA ILE A 440 -19.54 8.85 -30.66
C ILE A 440 -19.20 10.31 -31.03
N HIS A 441 -20.06 11.23 -30.69
CA HIS A 441 -19.76 12.65 -30.76
C HIS A 441 -18.81 13.02 -29.60
N ALA A 442 -17.67 13.58 -29.99
CA ALA A 442 -16.64 14.16 -29.11
C ALA A 442 -17.18 15.36 -28.32
#